data_79e67d8aa0ba695bf0658a1b9f76ed42
#
_entry.id   79e67d8aa0ba695bf0658a1b9f76ed42
#
_cell.length_a   1.000
_cell.length_b   1.000
_cell.length_c   1.000
_cell.angle_alpha   90.00
_cell.angle_beta   90.00
_cell.angle_gamma   90.00
#
_symmetry.space_group_name_H-M   'P 1'
#
loop_
_entity.id
_entity.type
_entity.pdbx_description
1 polymer ?
#
loop_
_entity_poly.entity_id
_entity_poly.type
_entity_poly.pdbx_seq_one_letter_code
_entity_poly.pdbx_strand_id
1 'polypeptide(L)'
;MIVGFKNIFAFTLVGVCLGAFANQTAPPSTVSPASTTSTPSNNAVQQSDTQSSVDAVVQRAIDVVGGQKEIQSLRIEGVVSSPQGITHIQMLVQGAGPDKFRVTQKLPGGQSMESGTDGDVAWLRSPIDGSWRLLDRRGVLSASVGVLPYRMMVAIFERFPNRKLGPLEKKDGVMCRRIDMKDREGLEAAAWIEESSGKLRVLQTSETTSAFVPTIMTIEAWTKVGDLDIPRRISIRQGESLTTSDFTTISGDPLDAALFAPPAEVVLLAQGKDPTQKTRTSSSIDAPKIKP
;
A
#
# COMPACT_ATOMS: atom_id res chain seq x y z
N MET A 1 -34.56 6.40 -0.27
CA MET A 1 -33.49 7.20 0.32
C MET A 1 -32.30 6.26 0.41
N ILE A 2 -31.50 6.16 -0.69
CA ILE A 2 -30.36 5.23 -0.81
C ILE A 2 -29.12 6.09 -0.58
N VAL A 3 -28.59 6.02 0.63
CA VAL A 3 -27.32 6.67 1.00
C VAL A 3 -26.19 5.81 0.44
N GLY A 4 -25.43 6.37 -0.50
CA GLY A 4 -24.40 5.68 -1.24
C GLY A 4 -23.23 5.23 -0.37
N PHE A 5 -23.07 3.92 -0.24
CA PHE A 5 -21.93 3.24 0.39
C PHE A 5 -20.71 3.23 -0.56
N LYS A 6 -20.15 4.37 -0.91
CA LYS A 6 -18.96 4.44 -1.80
C LYS A 6 -17.61 4.63 -1.09
N ASN A 7 -17.55 4.71 0.25
CA ASN A 7 -16.33 5.13 0.96
C ASN A 7 -15.77 4.14 2.01
N ILE A 8 -16.09 2.84 1.95
CA ILE A 8 -15.62 1.89 3.00
C ILE A 8 -14.27 1.23 2.69
N PHE A 9 -13.68 1.44 1.51
CA PHE A 9 -12.41 0.80 1.12
C PHE A 9 -11.13 1.65 1.37
N ALA A 10 -11.19 2.68 2.19
CA ALA A 10 -10.11 3.69 2.33
C ALA A 10 -9.13 3.44 3.49
N PHE A 11 -8.91 2.21 3.96
CA PHE A 11 -8.16 1.99 5.19
C PHE A 11 -7.04 0.94 5.13
N THR A 12 -6.27 0.92 4.05
CA THR A 12 -4.92 0.35 4.14
C THR A 12 -3.94 1.51 4.03
N LEU A 13 -3.15 1.76 5.05
CA LEU A 13 -2.44 3.01 5.34
C LEU A 13 -1.54 3.56 4.23
N VAL A 14 -1.14 2.76 3.29
CA VAL A 14 -0.39 3.14 2.09
C VAL A 14 -1.12 2.66 0.83
N GLY A 15 -2.00 1.67 0.94
CA GLY A 15 -2.89 1.24 -0.12
C GLY A 15 -3.90 2.31 -0.55
N VAL A 16 -4.16 3.34 0.30
CA VAL A 16 -5.08 4.43 -0.04
C VAL A 16 -4.51 5.33 -1.13
N CYS A 17 -3.22 5.63 -1.10
CA CYS A 17 -2.60 6.39 -2.20
C CYS A 17 -2.41 5.56 -3.48
N LEU A 18 -2.26 4.23 -3.37
CA LEU A 18 -2.03 3.34 -4.50
C LEU A 18 -3.25 2.50 -4.88
N GLY A 19 -4.13 2.18 -3.94
CA GLY A 19 -5.34 1.37 -4.18
C GLY A 19 -6.46 2.13 -4.88
N ALA A 20 -6.55 3.46 -4.75
CA ALA A 20 -7.43 4.29 -5.59
C ALA A 20 -7.08 4.15 -7.08
N PHE A 21 -5.90 3.65 -7.37
CA PHE A 21 -5.32 3.54 -8.68
C PHE A 21 -5.52 2.17 -9.37
N ALA A 22 -5.89 1.12 -8.64
CA ALA A 22 -5.95 -0.25 -9.18
C ALA A 22 -7.27 -0.60 -9.90
N ASN A 23 -8.31 0.24 -9.83
CA ASN A 23 -9.65 -0.09 -10.32
C ASN A 23 -10.10 0.61 -11.61
N GLN A 24 -9.19 1.19 -12.39
CA GLN A 24 -9.56 1.73 -13.71
C GLN A 24 -9.04 0.82 -14.83
N THR A 25 -9.86 -0.14 -15.25
CA THR A 25 -9.76 -0.75 -16.57
C THR A 25 -10.41 0.20 -17.58
N ALA A 26 -9.60 0.98 -18.29
CA ALA A 26 -10.06 1.75 -19.43
C ALA A 26 -10.38 0.84 -20.63
N PRO A 27 -11.44 1.11 -21.42
CA PRO A 27 -11.67 0.42 -22.68
C PRO A 27 -10.59 0.79 -23.71
N PRO A 28 -10.27 -0.08 -24.67
CA PRO A 28 -9.21 0.16 -25.64
C PRO A 28 -9.63 1.27 -26.62
N SER A 29 -8.92 2.39 -26.58
CA SER A 29 -9.04 3.46 -27.55
C SER A 29 -8.19 3.14 -28.78
N THR A 30 -8.84 2.91 -29.90
CA THR A 30 -8.23 2.87 -31.23
C THR A 30 -7.78 4.27 -31.63
N VAL A 31 -6.47 4.51 -31.69
CA VAL A 31 -5.91 5.74 -32.25
C VAL A 31 -5.17 5.40 -33.54
N SER A 32 -5.62 6.06 -34.62
CA SER A 32 -5.05 6.06 -35.97
C SER A 32 -3.71 6.82 -35.98
N PRO A 33 -2.69 6.39 -36.73
CA PRO A 33 -1.40 7.06 -36.74
C PRO A 33 -1.44 8.28 -37.68
N ALA A 34 -1.20 9.47 -37.13
CA ALA A 34 -0.86 10.65 -37.92
C ALA A 34 0.65 10.80 -37.96
N SER A 35 1.22 10.66 -39.17
CA SER A 35 2.63 10.92 -39.49
C SER A 35 2.90 12.41 -39.45
N THR A 36 3.76 12.88 -38.56
CA THR A 36 4.38 14.20 -38.63
C THR A 36 5.89 14.07 -38.59
N THR A 37 6.50 14.42 -39.71
CA THR A 37 7.95 14.58 -39.90
C THR A 37 8.43 15.78 -39.06
N SER A 38 9.22 15.54 -38.02
CA SER A 38 9.85 16.61 -37.22
C SER A 38 11.36 16.62 -37.43
N THR A 39 11.86 17.77 -37.78
CA THR A 39 13.26 18.18 -37.91
C THR A 39 14.01 17.93 -36.59
N PRO A 40 15.24 17.39 -36.57
CA PRO A 40 15.99 17.17 -35.34
C PRO A 40 16.44 18.53 -34.75
N SER A 41 15.85 18.89 -33.62
CA SER A 41 16.22 20.05 -32.83
C SER A 41 17.28 19.70 -31.79
N ASN A 42 18.22 20.61 -31.53
CA ASN A 42 19.34 20.49 -30.58
C ASN A 42 18.94 20.30 -29.10
N ASN A 43 17.68 20.00 -28.82
CA ASN A 43 17.16 19.79 -27.47
C ASN A 43 17.49 18.40 -26.87
N ALA A 44 18.01 17.45 -27.65
CA ALA A 44 18.24 16.09 -27.22
C ALA A 44 19.36 15.97 -26.15
N VAL A 45 20.42 16.77 -26.24
CA VAL A 45 21.57 16.70 -25.32
C VAL A 45 21.20 17.25 -23.95
N GLN A 46 20.50 18.38 -23.91
CA GLN A 46 20.05 18.98 -22.64
C GLN A 46 19.00 18.11 -21.91
N GLN A 47 18.18 17.38 -22.65
CA GLN A 47 17.17 16.49 -22.10
C GLN A 47 17.78 15.22 -21.50
N SER A 48 18.87 14.68 -22.07
CA SER A 48 19.58 13.52 -21.53
C SER A 48 20.27 13.81 -20.18
N ASP A 49 20.91 14.97 -20.05
CA ASP A 49 21.60 15.36 -18.80
C ASP A 49 20.61 15.62 -17.67
N THR A 50 19.47 16.21 -17.97
CA THR A 50 18.40 16.47 -16.99
C THR A 50 17.76 15.14 -16.53
N GLN A 51 17.53 14.21 -17.43
CA GLN A 51 16.96 12.90 -17.10
C GLN A 51 17.93 12.07 -16.23
N SER A 52 19.22 12.06 -16.57
CA SER A 52 20.24 11.39 -15.73
C SER A 52 20.28 11.97 -14.31
N SER A 53 20.12 13.28 -14.16
CA SER A 53 20.07 13.94 -12.85
C SER A 53 18.82 13.57 -12.06
N VAL A 54 17.64 13.47 -12.69
CA VAL A 54 16.39 13.03 -12.04
C VAL A 54 16.50 11.58 -11.57
N ASP A 55 16.99 10.69 -12.44
CA ASP A 55 17.13 9.27 -12.13
C ASP A 55 18.11 9.03 -10.99
N ALA A 56 19.18 9.83 -10.89
CA ALA A 56 20.10 9.78 -9.77
C ALA A 56 19.43 10.17 -8.44
N VAL A 57 18.58 11.20 -8.43
CA VAL A 57 17.82 11.60 -7.22
C VAL A 57 16.81 10.52 -6.83
N VAL A 58 16.11 9.93 -7.79
CA VAL A 58 15.16 8.83 -7.57
C VAL A 58 15.89 7.60 -7.02
N GLN A 59 17.01 7.21 -7.64
CA GLN A 59 17.77 6.05 -7.18
C GLN A 59 18.28 6.26 -5.75
N ARG A 60 18.82 7.44 -5.43
CA ARG A 60 19.21 7.80 -4.08
C ARG A 60 18.06 7.67 -3.09
N ALA A 61 16.85 8.12 -3.46
CA ALA A 61 15.68 8.02 -2.59
C ALA A 61 15.24 6.56 -2.34
N ILE A 62 15.44 5.69 -3.32
CA ILE A 62 15.20 4.24 -3.19
C ILE A 62 16.30 3.61 -2.31
N ASP A 63 17.55 3.94 -2.53
CA ASP A 63 18.68 3.34 -1.81
C ASP A 63 18.69 3.68 -0.31
N VAL A 64 18.28 4.90 0.04
CA VAL A 64 18.23 5.39 1.43
C VAL A 64 17.24 4.58 2.29
N VAL A 65 16.14 4.10 1.72
CA VAL A 65 15.17 3.26 2.45
C VAL A 65 15.55 1.77 2.48
N GLY A 66 16.81 1.46 2.11
CA GLY A 66 17.35 0.11 2.13
C GLY A 66 17.55 -0.53 0.77
N GLY A 67 17.14 0.14 -0.32
CA GLY A 67 17.27 -0.38 -1.68
C GLY A 67 16.58 -1.74 -1.85
N GLN A 68 17.28 -2.67 -2.54
CA GLN A 68 16.77 -4.03 -2.75
C GLN A 68 17.14 -5.01 -1.62
N LYS A 69 17.63 -4.50 -0.47
CA LYS A 69 17.98 -5.37 0.66
C LYS A 69 16.77 -6.16 1.14
N GLU A 70 17.00 -7.42 1.42
CA GLU A 70 15.99 -8.33 1.91
C GLU A 70 15.65 -8.05 3.36
N ILE A 71 14.38 -7.85 3.66
CA ILE A 71 13.87 -7.84 5.03
C ILE A 71 13.52 -9.28 5.39
N GLN A 72 14.26 -9.87 6.33
CA GLN A 72 13.98 -11.23 6.81
C GLN A 72 12.69 -11.28 7.64
N SER A 73 12.49 -10.28 8.48
CA SER A 73 11.30 -10.13 9.31
C SER A 73 11.06 -8.66 9.64
N LEU A 74 9.80 -8.26 9.72
CA LEU A 74 9.41 -6.93 10.17
C LEU A 74 8.09 -7.00 10.93
N ARG A 75 8.08 -6.44 12.14
CA ARG A 75 6.88 -6.17 12.93
C ARG A 75 6.71 -4.67 13.05
N ILE A 76 5.52 -4.17 12.71
CA ILE A 76 5.14 -2.78 12.89
C ILE A 76 3.82 -2.75 13.65
N GLU A 77 3.78 -2.00 14.75
CA GLU A 77 2.56 -1.77 15.54
C GLU A 77 2.38 -0.29 15.80
N GLY A 78 1.15 0.17 15.80
CA GLY A 78 0.85 1.57 16.04
C GLY A 78 -0.62 1.90 15.96
N VAL A 79 -0.88 3.19 15.80
CA VAL A 79 -2.21 3.73 15.69
C VAL A 79 -2.37 4.59 14.45
N VAL A 80 -3.56 4.55 13.89
CA VAL A 80 -4.01 5.42 12.81
C VAL A 80 -5.14 6.28 13.36
N SER A 81 -4.90 7.57 13.43
CA SER A 81 -5.90 8.56 13.85
C SER A 81 -6.50 9.21 12.62
N SER A 82 -7.82 9.20 12.53
CA SER A 82 -8.59 9.78 11.42
C SER A 82 -9.83 10.49 11.95
N PRO A 83 -10.57 11.25 11.15
CA PRO A 83 -11.86 11.84 11.56
C PRO A 83 -12.89 10.80 12.01
N GLN A 84 -12.74 9.53 11.60
CA GLN A 84 -13.63 8.42 12.00
C GLN A 84 -13.24 7.79 13.34
N GLY A 85 -12.08 8.14 13.89
CA GLY A 85 -11.59 7.63 15.17
C GLY A 85 -10.19 7.01 15.07
N ILE A 86 -9.85 6.24 16.09
CA ILE A 86 -8.53 5.60 16.24
C ILE A 86 -8.64 4.13 15.86
N THR A 87 -7.75 3.70 14.96
CA THR A 87 -7.55 2.31 14.54
C THR A 87 -6.21 1.84 15.06
N HIS A 88 -6.16 0.71 15.76
CA HIS A 88 -4.91 0.04 16.09
C HIS A 88 -4.50 -0.86 14.92
N ILE A 89 -3.23 -0.78 14.51
CA ILE A 89 -2.70 -1.55 13.40
C ILE A 89 -1.50 -2.37 13.84
N GLN A 90 -1.45 -3.61 13.36
CA GLN A 90 -0.28 -4.49 13.43
C GLN A 90 0.00 -5.00 12.03
N MET A 91 1.25 -4.90 11.59
CA MET A 91 1.75 -5.45 10.33
C MET A 91 2.91 -6.39 10.63
N LEU A 92 2.85 -7.59 10.09
CA LEU A 92 3.88 -8.61 10.17
C LEU A 92 4.30 -8.97 8.75
N VAL A 93 5.60 -9.05 8.50
CA VAL A 93 6.17 -9.44 7.20
C VAL A 93 7.29 -10.44 7.44
N GLN A 94 7.38 -11.48 6.63
CA GLN A 94 8.47 -12.44 6.63
C GLN A 94 8.89 -12.79 5.21
N GLY A 95 10.21 -12.83 4.97
CA GLY A 95 10.80 -13.19 3.69
C GLY A 95 11.28 -12.00 2.88
N ALA A 96 12.08 -12.28 1.86
CA ALA A 96 12.67 -11.31 0.92
C ALA A 96 11.64 -10.68 -0.03
N GLY A 97 10.49 -11.29 -0.14
CA GLY A 97 9.34 -10.85 -0.91
C GLY A 97 8.12 -10.67 -0.01
N PRO A 98 6.97 -10.24 -0.56
CA PRO A 98 5.72 -10.23 0.19
C PRO A 98 5.14 -11.64 0.35
N ASP A 99 6.00 -12.65 0.39
CA ASP A 99 5.58 -14.04 0.35
C ASP A 99 4.78 -14.39 1.60
N LYS A 100 5.06 -13.70 2.72
CA LYS A 100 4.26 -13.84 3.94
C LYS A 100 4.07 -12.49 4.60
N PHE A 101 2.83 -12.08 4.71
CA PHE A 101 2.48 -10.92 5.53
C PHE A 101 1.14 -11.14 6.22
N ARG A 102 0.93 -10.43 7.32
CA ARG A 102 -0.36 -10.32 8.01
C ARG A 102 -0.55 -8.89 8.50
N VAL A 103 -1.68 -8.31 8.16
CA VAL A 103 -2.09 -6.99 8.64
C VAL A 103 -3.39 -7.14 9.39
N THR A 104 -3.39 -6.71 10.65
CA THR A 104 -4.57 -6.69 11.51
C THR A 104 -4.88 -5.27 11.90
N GLN A 105 -6.15 -4.86 11.78
CA GLN A 105 -6.64 -3.55 12.16
C GLN A 105 -7.82 -3.72 13.12
N LYS A 106 -7.76 -3.04 14.27
CA LYS A 106 -8.89 -2.91 15.19
C LYS A 106 -9.50 -1.54 14.99
N LEU A 107 -10.67 -1.53 14.38
CA LEU A 107 -11.41 -0.33 14.00
C LEU A 107 -12.17 0.26 15.19
N PRO A 108 -12.55 1.56 15.15
CA PRO A 108 -13.49 2.13 16.08
C PRO A 108 -14.77 1.30 16.12
N GLY A 109 -15.33 1.08 17.33
CA GLY A 109 -16.52 0.23 17.52
C GLY A 109 -16.23 -1.26 17.69
N GLY A 110 -14.95 -1.66 17.80
CA GLY A 110 -14.55 -3.05 18.11
C GLY A 110 -14.53 -4.01 16.92
N GLN A 111 -14.85 -3.54 15.74
CA GLN A 111 -14.71 -4.33 14.51
C GLN A 111 -13.23 -4.57 14.19
N SER A 112 -12.94 -5.66 13.50
CA SER A 112 -11.58 -5.94 13.05
C SER A 112 -11.55 -6.29 11.56
N MET A 113 -10.52 -5.79 10.89
CA MET A 113 -10.15 -6.18 9.55
C MET A 113 -8.83 -6.92 9.60
N GLU A 114 -8.69 -7.95 8.81
CA GLU A 114 -7.46 -8.71 8.69
C GLU A 114 -7.21 -9.04 7.23
N SER A 115 -5.97 -8.91 6.78
CA SER A 115 -5.52 -9.39 5.49
C SER A 115 -4.17 -10.07 5.64
N GLY A 116 -3.89 -11.05 4.79
CA GLY A 116 -2.61 -11.73 4.85
C GLY A 116 -2.40 -12.74 3.74
N THR A 117 -1.20 -13.30 3.74
CA THR A 117 -0.83 -14.45 2.91
C THR A 117 0.27 -15.25 3.61
N ASP A 118 0.22 -16.57 3.44
CA ASP A 118 1.29 -17.50 3.83
C ASP A 118 2.25 -17.83 2.66
N GLY A 119 2.05 -17.19 1.49
CA GLY A 119 2.75 -17.44 0.23
C GLY A 119 1.90 -18.22 -0.76
N ASP A 120 1.05 -19.14 -0.32
CA ASP A 120 0.20 -20.00 -1.15
C ASP A 120 -1.23 -19.47 -1.24
N VAL A 121 -1.78 -19.06 -0.10
CA VAL A 121 -3.16 -18.57 0.02
C VAL A 121 -3.15 -17.15 0.56
N ALA A 122 -4.00 -16.29 -0.01
CA ALA A 122 -4.18 -14.94 0.47
C ALA A 122 -5.63 -14.65 0.82
N TRP A 123 -5.83 -13.86 1.88
CA TRP A 123 -7.15 -13.62 2.46
C TRP A 123 -7.39 -12.19 2.90
N LEU A 124 -8.66 -11.88 3.01
CA LEU A 124 -9.18 -10.66 3.61
C LEU A 124 -10.38 -11.01 4.49
N ARG A 125 -10.42 -10.48 5.71
CA ARG A 125 -11.60 -10.48 6.57
C ARG A 125 -12.35 -9.15 6.42
N SER A 126 -13.60 -9.23 6.04
CA SER A 126 -14.48 -8.06 5.93
C SER A 126 -14.76 -7.46 7.32
N PRO A 127 -14.60 -6.14 7.52
CA PRO A 127 -14.97 -5.49 8.78
C PRO A 127 -16.49 -5.34 8.96
N ILE A 128 -17.28 -5.49 7.88
CA ILE A 128 -18.73 -5.27 7.91
C ILE A 128 -19.47 -6.46 8.51
N ASP A 129 -19.17 -7.65 8.00
CA ASP A 129 -19.86 -8.89 8.34
C ASP A 129 -18.96 -9.97 8.94
N GLY A 130 -17.65 -9.67 9.06
CA GLY A 130 -16.64 -10.61 9.55
C GLY A 130 -16.35 -11.77 8.60
N SER A 131 -16.91 -11.76 7.38
CA SER A 131 -16.71 -12.84 6.41
C SER A 131 -15.28 -12.86 5.87
N TRP A 132 -14.79 -14.06 5.60
CA TRP A 132 -13.50 -14.28 4.96
C TRP A 132 -13.65 -14.37 3.44
N ARG A 133 -12.66 -13.85 2.71
CA ARG A 133 -12.57 -13.94 1.25
C ARG A 133 -11.16 -14.29 0.86
N LEU A 134 -11.02 -15.10 -0.20
CA LEU A 134 -9.73 -15.30 -0.84
C LEU A 134 -9.41 -14.07 -1.72
N LEU A 135 -8.16 -13.67 -1.69
CA LEU A 135 -7.64 -12.62 -2.58
C LEU A 135 -7.00 -13.27 -3.79
N ASP A 136 -7.18 -12.65 -4.95
CA ASP A 136 -6.43 -12.98 -6.13
C ASP A 136 -4.99 -12.42 -6.04
N ARG A 137 -4.13 -12.81 -6.99
CA ARG A 137 -2.73 -12.36 -7.03
C ARG A 137 -2.58 -10.83 -7.08
N ARG A 138 -3.52 -10.11 -7.70
CA ARG A 138 -3.50 -8.63 -7.75
C ARG A 138 -3.82 -8.02 -6.40
N GLY A 139 -4.80 -8.56 -5.71
CA GLY A 139 -5.16 -8.14 -4.36
C GLY A 139 -4.00 -8.32 -3.37
N VAL A 140 -3.27 -9.43 -3.48
CA VAL A 140 -2.06 -9.68 -2.68
C VAL A 140 -0.98 -8.64 -2.94
N LEU A 141 -0.64 -8.41 -4.22
CA LEU A 141 0.37 -7.43 -4.60
C LEU A 141 -0.01 -6.03 -4.12
N SER A 142 -1.26 -5.62 -4.33
CA SER A 142 -1.76 -4.33 -3.86
C SER A 142 -1.64 -4.17 -2.34
N ALA A 143 -2.01 -5.19 -1.58
CA ALA A 143 -1.90 -5.16 -0.12
C ALA A 143 -0.45 -5.12 0.38
N SER A 144 0.49 -5.75 -0.34
CA SER A 144 1.90 -5.85 0.06
C SER A 144 2.72 -4.60 -0.20
N VAL A 145 2.39 -3.83 -1.24
CA VAL A 145 3.14 -2.61 -1.62
C VAL A 145 3.21 -1.61 -0.47
N GLY A 146 2.13 -1.50 0.31
CA GLY A 146 2.06 -0.56 1.42
C GLY A 146 2.83 -0.94 2.68
N VAL A 147 3.33 -2.16 2.76
CA VAL A 147 3.93 -2.67 4.00
C VAL A 147 5.44 -2.40 4.06
N LEU A 148 6.13 -2.32 2.92
CA LEU A 148 7.57 -2.14 2.85
C LEU A 148 7.93 -0.81 2.20
N PRO A 149 8.67 0.09 2.90
CA PRO A 149 9.05 1.41 2.37
C PRO A 149 9.76 1.36 1.02
N TYR A 150 10.67 0.41 0.85
CA TYR A 150 11.36 0.19 -0.42
C TYR A 150 10.37 -0.07 -1.56
N ARG A 151 9.43 -1.00 -1.36
CA ARG A 151 8.42 -1.33 -2.38
C ARG A 151 7.49 -0.17 -2.66
N MET A 152 7.13 0.59 -1.63
CA MET A 152 6.37 1.82 -1.78
C MET A 152 7.11 2.83 -2.67
N MET A 153 8.40 3.07 -2.41
CA MET A 153 9.22 4.00 -3.19
C MET A 153 9.36 3.55 -4.64
N VAL A 154 9.66 2.26 -4.87
CA VAL A 154 9.75 1.69 -6.22
C VAL A 154 8.41 1.83 -6.95
N ALA A 155 7.30 1.43 -6.33
CA ALA A 155 5.96 1.50 -6.93
C ALA A 155 5.54 2.93 -7.28
N ILE A 156 5.87 3.93 -6.43
CA ILE A 156 5.62 5.34 -6.73
C ILE A 156 6.36 5.74 -8.00
N PHE A 157 7.67 5.48 -8.07
CA PHE A 157 8.46 5.92 -9.22
C PHE A 157 8.21 5.10 -10.48
N GLU A 158 7.86 3.83 -10.40
CA GLU A 158 7.42 3.03 -11.55
C GLU A 158 6.09 3.50 -12.13
N ARG A 159 5.16 3.91 -11.25
CA ARG A 159 3.88 4.46 -11.68
C ARG A 159 4.04 5.75 -12.48
N PHE A 160 4.96 6.62 -12.06
CA PHE A 160 5.20 7.93 -12.67
C PHE A 160 6.53 7.94 -13.46
N PRO A 161 6.57 7.34 -14.67
CA PRO A 161 7.81 7.23 -15.45
C PRO A 161 8.27 8.57 -16.04
N ASN A 162 7.34 9.49 -16.30
CA ASN A 162 7.67 10.82 -16.86
C ASN A 162 8.01 11.76 -15.69
N ARG A 163 9.29 12.04 -15.52
CA ARG A 163 9.82 12.79 -14.37
C ARG A 163 10.65 13.98 -14.82
N LYS A 164 10.56 15.07 -14.08
CA LYS A 164 11.32 16.30 -14.30
C LYS A 164 11.82 16.84 -12.96
N LEU A 165 13.10 17.21 -12.93
CA LEU A 165 13.68 17.86 -11.76
C LEU A 165 13.11 19.27 -11.61
N GLY A 166 12.54 19.53 -10.43
CA GLY A 166 12.03 20.83 -10.02
C GLY A 166 13.05 21.60 -9.17
N PRO A 167 12.63 22.73 -8.60
CA PRO A 167 13.50 23.58 -7.77
C PRO A 167 13.82 22.92 -6.42
N LEU A 168 14.85 23.47 -5.76
CA LEU A 168 15.05 23.30 -4.33
C LEU A 168 14.10 24.21 -3.57
N GLU A 169 13.33 23.65 -2.65
CA GLU A 169 12.40 24.41 -1.82
C GLU A 169 12.28 23.83 -0.40
N LYS A 170 11.85 24.66 0.54
CA LYS A 170 11.62 24.18 1.92
C LYS A 170 10.25 23.55 2.05
N LYS A 171 10.22 22.33 2.66
CA LYS A 171 9.00 21.67 3.13
C LYS A 171 9.12 21.40 4.64
N ASP A 172 8.25 22.01 5.43
CA ASP A 172 8.28 21.93 6.90
C ASP A 172 9.68 22.25 7.49
N GLY A 173 10.34 23.26 6.95
CA GLY A 173 11.67 23.70 7.38
C GLY A 173 12.86 22.92 6.79
N VAL A 174 12.61 21.80 6.10
CA VAL A 174 13.64 20.96 5.48
C VAL A 174 13.83 21.33 4.00
N MET A 175 15.09 21.48 3.56
CA MET A 175 15.40 21.67 2.14
C MET A 175 15.18 20.40 1.35
N CYS A 176 14.33 20.47 0.34
CA CYS A 176 13.96 19.32 -0.48
C CYS A 176 14.12 19.63 -1.97
N ARG A 177 14.57 18.65 -2.73
CA ARG A 177 14.54 18.63 -4.18
C ARG A 177 13.15 18.17 -4.63
N ARG A 178 12.45 18.99 -5.40
CA ARG A 178 11.18 18.61 -6.00
C ARG A 178 11.41 17.78 -7.25
N ILE A 179 10.57 16.76 -7.44
CA ILE A 179 10.46 15.96 -8.66
C ILE A 179 9.02 16.05 -9.12
N ASP A 180 8.78 16.72 -10.26
CA ASP A 180 7.47 16.71 -10.92
C ASP A 180 7.35 15.42 -11.71
N MET A 181 6.20 14.77 -11.61
CA MET A 181 5.98 13.44 -12.15
C MET A 181 4.63 13.36 -12.86
N LYS A 182 4.57 12.51 -13.90
CA LYS A 182 3.33 12.23 -14.63
C LYS A 182 3.25 10.75 -15.01
N ASP A 183 2.10 10.13 -14.78
CA ASP A 183 1.88 8.77 -15.20
C ASP A 183 1.51 8.67 -16.69
N ARG A 184 1.29 7.44 -17.17
CA ARG A 184 0.93 7.17 -18.58
C ARG A 184 -0.45 7.69 -18.96
N GLU A 185 -1.33 7.89 -17.99
CA GLU A 185 -2.72 8.36 -18.17
C GLU A 185 -2.82 9.88 -18.03
N GLY A 186 -1.71 10.55 -17.69
CA GLY A 186 -1.64 11.99 -17.55
C GLY A 186 -1.88 12.48 -16.13
N LEU A 187 -2.02 11.61 -15.14
CA LEU A 187 -2.10 11.99 -13.75
C LEU A 187 -0.79 12.62 -13.29
N GLU A 188 -0.88 13.76 -12.65
CA GLU A 188 0.27 14.51 -12.15
C GLU A 188 0.53 14.21 -10.67
N ALA A 189 1.81 14.15 -10.33
CA ALA A 189 2.28 14.02 -8.95
C ALA A 189 3.54 14.84 -8.75
N ALA A 190 3.87 15.15 -7.50
CA ALA A 190 5.14 15.75 -7.11
C ALA A 190 5.68 15.07 -5.87
N ALA A 191 6.98 14.76 -5.89
CA ALA A 191 7.71 14.22 -4.74
C ALA A 191 8.76 15.23 -4.29
N TRP A 192 8.91 15.37 -2.97
CA TRP A 192 9.95 16.20 -2.37
C TRP A 192 10.92 15.30 -1.61
N ILE A 193 12.16 15.26 -2.12
CA ILE A 193 13.25 14.46 -1.57
C ILE A 193 14.15 15.38 -0.77
N GLU A 194 14.39 15.07 0.51
CA GLU A 194 15.29 15.82 1.37
C GLU A 194 16.70 15.85 0.78
N GLU A 195 17.25 17.04 0.60
CA GLU A 195 18.58 17.22 -0.02
C GLU A 195 19.69 16.60 0.81
N SER A 196 19.61 16.68 2.14
CA SER A 196 20.63 16.16 3.05
C SER A 196 20.61 14.64 3.18
N SER A 197 19.42 14.04 3.32
CA SER A 197 19.26 12.62 3.62
C SER A 197 18.92 11.76 2.42
N GLY A 198 18.36 12.34 1.35
CA GLY A 198 17.80 11.60 0.22
C GLY A 198 16.42 10.97 0.50
N LYS A 199 15.83 11.20 1.68
CA LYS A 199 14.55 10.59 2.06
C LYS A 199 13.37 11.33 1.46
N LEU A 200 12.31 10.59 1.14
CA LEU A 200 11.03 11.19 0.75
C LEU A 200 10.44 11.96 1.95
N ARG A 201 10.16 13.24 1.75
CA ARG A 201 9.48 14.07 2.75
C ARG A 201 7.99 14.19 2.46
N VAL A 202 7.64 14.53 1.23
CA VAL A 202 6.26 14.75 0.80
C VAL A 202 6.03 14.08 -0.55
N LEU A 203 4.88 13.46 -0.69
CA LEU A 203 4.31 13.03 -1.98
C LEU A 203 2.95 13.68 -2.13
N GLN A 204 2.76 14.43 -3.20
CA GLN A 204 1.48 15.01 -3.57
C GLN A 204 1.00 14.38 -4.87
N THR A 205 -0.26 13.94 -4.91
CA THR A 205 -0.90 13.46 -6.13
C THR A 205 -2.15 14.28 -6.40
N SER A 206 -2.41 14.59 -7.67
CA SER A 206 -3.67 15.21 -8.10
C SER A 206 -4.60 14.10 -8.54
N GLU A 207 -5.69 13.85 -7.81
CA GLU A 207 -6.68 12.88 -8.25
C GLU A 207 -7.54 13.50 -9.36
N THR A 208 -7.68 12.76 -10.46
CA THR A 208 -8.50 13.16 -11.60
C THR A 208 -9.98 12.79 -11.45
N THR A 209 -10.36 12.10 -10.39
CA THR A 209 -11.75 11.72 -10.13
C THR A 209 -12.53 12.83 -9.46
N SER A 210 -13.33 13.53 -10.25
CA SER A 210 -14.48 14.41 -9.95
C SER A 210 -14.40 15.48 -8.85
N ALA A 211 -13.37 15.57 -8.05
CA ALA A 211 -13.26 16.53 -6.96
C ALA A 211 -11.89 17.20 -6.81
N PHE A 212 -10.99 17.22 -7.76
CA PHE A 212 -9.72 18.00 -7.81
C PHE A 212 -9.00 18.24 -6.45
N VAL A 213 -9.21 17.36 -5.46
CA VAL A 213 -8.62 17.51 -4.14
C VAL A 213 -7.33 16.71 -4.10
N PRO A 214 -6.17 17.36 -4.04
CA PRO A 214 -4.90 16.65 -3.99
C PRO A 214 -4.79 15.84 -2.69
N THR A 215 -4.22 14.64 -2.81
CA THR A 215 -3.78 13.86 -1.66
C THR A 215 -2.33 14.20 -1.37
N ILE A 216 -2.03 14.61 -0.15
CA ILE A 216 -0.70 14.97 0.32
C ILE A 216 -0.30 14.00 1.41
N MET A 217 0.72 13.18 1.14
CA MET A 217 1.35 12.32 2.12
C MET A 217 2.65 12.98 2.60
N THR A 218 2.82 13.14 3.90
CA THR A 218 4.05 13.64 4.53
C THR A 218 4.63 12.56 5.43
N ILE A 219 5.91 12.25 5.27
CA ILE A 219 6.64 11.38 6.19
C ILE A 219 7.33 12.29 7.22
N GLU A 220 6.75 12.33 8.42
CA GLU A 220 7.19 13.24 9.48
C GLU A 220 8.39 12.73 10.26
N ALA A 221 8.50 11.40 10.42
CA ALA A 221 9.59 10.76 11.13
C ALA A 221 9.97 9.42 10.53
N TRP A 222 11.25 9.09 10.64
CA TRP A 222 11.86 7.83 10.24
C TRP A 222 12.50 7.14 11.44
N THR A 223 12.63 5.83 11.40
CA THR A 223 13.40 5.02 12.35
C THR A 223 14.23 3.99 11.61
N LYS A 224 15.33 3.54 12.23
CA LYS A 224 16.18 2.49 11.66
C LYS A 224 15.82 1.13 12.26
N VAL A 225 15.78 0.12 11.38
CA VAL A 225 15.69 -1.29 11.75
C VAL A 225 16.77 -2.03 10.95
N GLY A 226 17.86 -2.38 11.62
CA GLY A 226 19.07 -2.78 10.91
C GLY A 226 19.55 -1.66 10.00
N ASP A 227 19.74 -1.97 8.72
CA ASP A 227 20.16 -0.99 7.70
C ASP A 227 19.00 -0.27 7.01
N LEU A 228 17.75 -0.58 7.36
CA LEU A 228 16.56 -0.03 6.72
C LEU A 228 16.06 1.22 7.43
N ASP A 229 15.69 2.23 6.65
CA ASP A 229 14.93 3.37 7.15
C ASP A 229 13.41 3.11 6.92
N ILE A 230 12.67 3.00 8.02
CA ILE A 230 11.23 2.73 8.03
C ILE A 230 10.50 4.00 8.46
N PRO A 231 9.45 4.44 7.74
CA PRO A 231 8.60 5.54 8.20
C PRO A 231 7.98 5.21 9.57
N ARG A 232 8.23 6.08 10.53
CA ARG A 232 7.66 5.96 11.88
C ARG A 232 6.37 6.75 12.01
N ARG A 233 6.31 7.93 11.40
CA ARG A 233 5.12 8.77 11.43
C ARG A 233 4.81 9.31 10.05
N ILE A 234 3.56 9.10 9.63
CA ILE A 234 3.06 9.51 8.32
C ILE A 234 1.76 10.27 8.53
N SER A 235 1.60 11.40 7.86
CA SER A 235 0.31 12.09 7.74
C SER A 235 -0.15 12.09 6.29
N ILE A 236 -1.46 11.92 6.10
CA ILE A 236 -2.13 11.98 4.79
C ILE A 236 -3.25 12.99 4.89
N ARG A 237 -3.19 14.01 4.06
CA ARG A 237 -4.22 15.05 3.95
C ARG A 237 -4.93 14.94 2.62
N GLN A 238 -6.25 14.94 2.67
CA GLN A 238 -7.12 15.03 1.49
C GLN A 238 -8.24 16.04 1.79
N GLY A 239 -8.14 17.22 1.21
CA GLY A 239 -8.97 18.33 1.60
C GLY A 239 -8.81 18.69 3.08
N GLU A 240 -9.92 18.71 3.82
CA GLU A 240 -9.94 18.95 5.27
C GLU A 240 -9.65 17.67 6.08
N SER A 241 -9.73 16.51 5.48
CA SER A 241 -9.46 15.24 6.16
C SER A 241 -7.98 15.05 6.39
N LEU A 242 -7.60 14.78 7.64
CA LEU A 242 -6.23 14.43 8.03
C LEU A 242 -6.25 13.06 8.69
N THR A 243 -5.44 12.15 8.17
CA THR A 243 -5.16 10.85 8.78
C THR A 243 -3.70 10.81 9.17
N THR A 244 -3.42 10.44 10.41
CA THR A 244 -2.04 10.31 10.92
C THR A 244 -1.81 8.89 11.39
N SER A 245 -0.69 8.31 11.00
CA SER A 245 -0.19 7.04 11.47
C SER A 245 1.02 7.25 12.32
N ASP A 246 1.01 6.70 13.52
CA ASP A 246 2.14 6.72 14.45
C ASP A 246 2.47 5.29 14.86
N PHE A 247 3.63 4.81 14.40
CA PHE A 247 4.11 3.45 14.68
C PHE A 247 4.98 3.49 15.93
N THR A 248 4.48 2.89 17.00
CA THR A 248 5.13 2.87 18.31
C THR A 248 6.16 1.76 18.44
N THR A 249 5.93 0.63 17.76
CA THR A 249 6.83 -0.52 17.72
C THR A 249 7.20 -0.81 16.29
N ILE A 250 8.50 -0.83 15.99
CA ILE A 250 9.05 -1.27 14.70
C ILE A 250 10.27 -2.13 15.02
N SER A 251 10.24 -3.42 14.68
CA SER A 251 11.27 -4.41 15.01
C SER A 251 11.55 -5.32 13.82
N GLY A 252 12.83 -5.67 13.64
CA GLY A 252 13.32 -6.67 12.68
C GLY A 252 13.56 -8.05 13.31
N ASP A 253 13.07 -8.32 14.52
CA ASP A 253 13.26 -9.58 15.20
C ASP A 253 12.61 -10.74 14.41
N PRO A 254 13.17 -11.96 14.49
CA PRO A 254 12.59 -13.13 13.86
C PRO A 254 11.12 -13.34 14.26
N LEU A 255 10.27 -13.64 13.29
CA LEU A 255 8.87 -13.94 13.50
C LEU A 255 8.61 -15.44 13.37
N ASP A 256 7.74 -15.96 14.25
CA ASP A 256 7.26 -17.34 14.17
C ASP A 256 6.43 -17.54 12.88
N ALA A 257 6.74 -18.57 12.11
CA ALA A 257 6.01 -18.91 10.89
C ALA A 257 4.52 -19.17 11.14
N ALA A 258 4.15 -19.62 12.34
CA ALA A 258 2.76 -19.84 12.74
C ALA A 258 1.91 -18.56 12.74
N LEU A 259 2.55 -17.38 12.87
CA LEU A 259 1.87 -16.09 12.81
C LEU A 259 1.26 -15.80 11.44
N PHE A 260 1.74 -16.48 10.40
CA PHE A 260 1.29 -16.31 9.01
C PHE A 260 0.35 -17.45 8.55
N ALA A 261 0.03 -18.39 9.44
CA ALA A 261 -0.90 -19.46 9.10
C ALA A 261 -2.29 -18.87 8.77
N PRO A 262 -2.93 -19.31 7.67
CA PRO A 262 -4.27 -18.87 7.33
C PRO A 262 -5.28 -19.33 8.38
N PRO A 263 -6.29 -18.52 8.70
CA PRO A 263 -7.41 -18.92 9.54
C PRO A 263 -8.10 -20.19 9.02
N ALA A 264 -8.69 -20.97 9.92
CA ALA A 264 -9.33 -22.24 9.55
C ALA A 264 -10.43 -22.08 8.48
N GLU A 265 -11.18 -20.99 8.56
CA GLU A 265 -12.21 -20.65 7.56
C GLU A 265 -11.60 -20.37 6.18
N VAL A 266 -10.44 -19.72 6.14
CA VAL A 266 -9.71 -19.47 4.89
C VAL A 266 -9.22 -20.78 4.27
N VAL A 267 -8.73 -21.72 5.09
CA VAL A 267 -8.33 -23.05 4.61
C VAL A 267 -9.51 -23.78 3.98
N LEU A 268 -10.70 -23.71 4.59
CA LEU A 268 -11.92 -24.31 4.02
C LEU A 268 -12.30 -23.68 2.69
N LEU A 269 -12.26 -22.34 2.61
CA LEU A 269 -12.53 -21.62 1.36
C LEU A 269 -11.54 -22.01 0.25
N ALA A 270 -10.27 -22.14 0.57
CA ALA A 270 -9.24 -22.57 -0.39
C ALA A 270 -9.47 -23.99 -0.92
N GLN A 271 -10.13 -24.85 -0.12
CA GLN A 271 -10.56 -26.20 -0.51
C GLN A 271 -11.92 -26.23 -1.25
N GLY A 272 -12.53 -25.07 -1.52
CA GLY A 272 -13.86 -24.96 -2.13
C GLY A 272 -14.99 -25.38 -1.19
N LYS A 273 -14.76 -25.41 0.12
CA LYS A 273 -15.76 -25.76 1.14
C LYS A 273 -16.38 -24.48 1.73
N ASP A 274 -17.68 -24.54 1.99
CA ASP A 274 -18.38 -23.44 2.66
C ASP A 274 -18.07 -23.43 4.16
N PRO A 275 -17.37 -22.39 4.70
CA PRO A 275 -17.02 -22.31 6.11
C PRO A 275 -18.25 -22.15 7.03
N THR A 276 -19.42 -21.80 6.49
CA THR A 276 -20.67 -21.65 7.25
C THR A 276 -21.39 -22.99 7.45
N GLN A 277 -21.05 -24.01 6.69
CA GLN A 277 -21.57 -25.36 6.91
C GLN A 277 -20.89 -25.95 8.15
N LYS A 278 -21.50 -25.71 9.30
CA LYS A 278 -21.18 -26.49 10.52
C LYS A 278 -21.25 -27.96 10.14
N THR A 279 -20.14 -28.68 10.34
CA THR A 279 -20.11 -30.13 10.23
C THR A 279 -21.26 -30.68 11.08
N ARG A 280 -22.36 -31.08 10.45
CA ARG A 280 -23.40 -31.86 11.13
C ARG A 280 -22.73 -33.13 11.52
N THR A 281 -22.19 -33.15 12.72
CA THR A 281 -21.82 -34.41 13.37
C THR A 281 -23.09 -35.19 13.46
N SER A 282 -23.22 -36.22 12.62
CA SER A 282 -24.27 -37.21 12.71
C SER A 282 -24.12 -37.90 14.03
N SER A 283 -24.71 -37.34 15.07
CA SER A 283 -25.05 -38.13 16.25
C SER A 283 -26.20 -39.08 15.84
N SER A 284 -25.83 -40.18 15.25
CA SER A 284 -26.72 -41.33 15.21
C SER A 284 -26.93 -41.75 16.66
N ILE A 285 -27.97 -41.19 17.27
CA ILE A 285 -28.53 -41.74 18.49
C ILE A 285 -29.15 -43.08 18.06
N ASP A 286 -28.42 -44.16 18.36
CA ASP A 286 -28.96 -45.49 18.29
C ASP A 286 -30.21 -45.54 19.20
N ALA A 287 -31.38 -45.58 18.57
CA ALA A 287 -32.64 -45.80 19.26
C ALA A 287 -32.60 -47.18 19.92
N PRO A 288 -32.91 -47.30 21.20
CA PRO A 288 -32.94 -48.58 21.86
C PRO A 288 -33.97 -49.50 21.21
N LYS A 289 -33.54 -50.66 20.72
CA LYS A 289 -34.41 -51.74 20.25
C LYS A 289 -35.25 -52.25 21.42
N ILE A 290 -36.52 -51.89 21.43
CA ILE A 290 -37.52 -52.52 22.29
C ILE A 290 -37.78 -53.94 21.74
N LYS A 291 -37.41 -54.94 22.50
CA LYS A 291 -37.81 -56.35 22.21
C LYS A 291 -39.26 -56.58 22.64
N PRO A 292 -40.01 -57.40 21.91
CA PRO A 292 -41.37 -57.76 22.22
C PRO A 292 -41.51 -58.62 23.46
#